data_e771a14b97b7c32627c7f4c9c6bee4c6
#
_entry.id   e771a14b97b7c32627c7f4c9c6bee4c6
#
_cell.length_a   1.000
_cell.length_b   1.000
_cell.length_c   1.000
_cell.angle_alpha   90.00
_cell.angle_beta   90.00
_cell.angle_gamma   90.00
#
_symmetry.space_group_name_H-M   'P 1'
#
loop_
_entity.id
_entity.type
_entity.pdbx_description
1 polymer ?
#
loop_
_entity_poly.entity_id
_entity_poly.type
_entity_poly.pdbx_seq_one_letter_code
_entity_poly.pdbx_strand_id
1 'polypeptide(L)'
;GIGGGPMAGGVRAIFAPYDIPNVFVEGYGVYVNKPKVRAYRGPGAPQAVLAAEGAIDELVQKLGMDPIEFRLKNAVREGTESHNGIFRKIGLVECLEAAQQSEHYKTPLKANQGRAVSAGFWHNGAGVSSASLHMNSDGTAELATGSVDLSGTRIALAMMTAEELGIPVSQVSSIVADTSSVGYGGNSAGSRTINATGQAAVEASRDVVEQMKQRAASGWNVVSDQVAWENG
;
A
#
# COMPACT_ATOMS: atom_id res chain seq x y z
N GLY A 1 -22.23 0.33 -18.62
CA GLY A 1 -20.93 -0.02 -18.16
C GLY A 1 -20.98 -0.62 -16.77
N ILE A 2 -21.21 -1.89 -16.70
CA ILE A 2 -21.53 -2.54 -15.43
C ILE A 2 -20.49 -3.63 -15.15
N GLY A 3 -19.46 -3.66 -15.97
CA GLY A 3 -18.35 -4.56 -15.78
C GLY A 3 -17.41 -4.07 -14.72
N GLY A 4 -16.93 -4.93 -13.91
CA GLY A 4 -15.76 -4.67 -13.09
C GLY A 4 -15.96 -4.63 -11.60
N GLY A 5 -17.09 -4.77 -11.04
CA GLY A 5 -17.29 -4.83 -9.59
C GLY A 5 -16.32 -5.81 -8.87
N PRO A 6 -16.70 -6.41 -7.76
CA PRO A 6 -15.85 -7.33 -7.00
C PRO A 6 -15.23 -8.46 -7.83
N MET A 7 -15.92 -8.93 -8.87
CA MET A 7 -15.42 -9.97 -9.77
C MET A 7 -14.07 -9.60 -10.42
N ALA A 8 -13.92 -8.39 -10.93
CA ALA A 8 -12.67 -7.97 -11.56
C ALA A 8 -11.49 -7.93 -10.58
N GLY A 9 -11.74 -7.54 -9.33
CA GLY A 9 -10.73 -7.60 -8.26
C GLY A 9 -10.32 -9.04 -7.94
N GLY A 10 -11.27 -9.96 -7.91
CA GLY A 10 -11.00 -11.38 -7.71
C GLY A 10 -10.16 -12.00 -8.84
N VAL A 11 -10.51 -11.74 -10.09
CA VAL A 11 -9.74 -12.21 -11.27
C VAL A 11 -8.29 -11.71 -11.23
N ARG A 12 -8.06 -10.48 -10.80
CA ARG A 12 -6.71 -9.93 -10.69
C ARG A 12 -5.90 -10.50 -9.54
N ALA A 13 -6.56 -10.86 -8.45
CA ALA A 13 -5.88 -11.23 -7.22
C ALA A 13 -5.60 -12.73 -7.09
N ILE A 14 -6.39 -13.60 -7.74
CA ILE A 14 -6.47 -15.03 -7.43
C ILE A 14 -5.12 -15.75 -7.45
N PHE A 15 -4.27 -15.49 -8.44
CA PHE A 15 -2.93 -16.10 -8.56
C PHE A 15 -1.81 -15.06 -8.60
N ALA A 16 -2.09 -13.80 -8.28
CA ALA A 16 -1.09 -12.75 -8.36
C ALA A 16 0.19 -12.98 -7.53
N PRO A 17 0.15 -13.68 -6.37
CA PRO A 17 1.37 -14.01 -5.62
C PRO A 17 2.26 -15.07 -6.27
N TYR A 18 1.78 -15.77 -7.30
CA TYR A 18 2.45 -16.96 -7.85
C TYR A 18 2.94 -16.75 -9.27
N ASP A 19 4.16 -17.18 -9.54
CA ASP A 19 4.77 -17.24 -10.86
C ASP A 19 4.34 -18.53 -11.55
N ILE A 20 3.24 -18.44 -12.31
CA ILE A 20 2.64 -19.55 -13.03
C ILE A 20 2.77 -19.27 -14.53
N PRO A 21 3.56 -20.04 -15.29
CA PRO A 21 3.82 -19.77 -16.70
C PRO A 21 2.59 -19.80 -17.60
N ASN A 22 1.63 -20.66 -17.26
CA ASN A 22 0.41 -20.85 -18.04
C ASN A 22 -0.81 -20.75 -17.11
N VAL A 23 -1.49 -19.61 -17.12
CA VAL A 23 -2.67 -19.36 -16.30
C VAL A 23 -3.79 -18.79 -17.15
N PHE A 24 -4.99 -19.29 -16.93
CA PHE A 24 -6.21 -18.74 -17.51
C PHE A 24 -7.25 -18.54 -16.41
N VAL A 25 -7.77 -17.31 -16.30
CA VAL A 25 -8.77 -16.95 -15.28
C VAL A 25 -9.95 -16.28 -15.95
N GLU A 26 -11.14 -16.81 -15.74
CA GLU A 26 -12.40 -16.19 -16.16
C GLU A 26 -13.23 -15.78 -14.93
N GLY A 27 -13.90 -14.64 -15.06
CA GLY A 27 -14.86 -14.15 -14.07
C GLY A 27 -16.20 -13.83 -14.70
N TYR A 28 -17.27 -14.30 -14.11
CA TYR A 28 -18.63 -14.10 -14.58
C TYR A 28 -19.42 -13.24 -13.60
N GLY A 29 -19.93 -12.10 -14.06
CA GLY A 29 -20.90 -11.28 -13.34
C GLY A 29 -22.31 -11.72 -13.71
N VAL A 30 -23.03 -12.31 -12.77
CA VAL A 30 -24.38 -12.84 -13.00
C VAL A 30 -25.42 -11.96 -12.31
N TYR A 31 -26.46 -11.58 -13.04
CA TYR A 31 -27.63 -10.90 -12.44
C TYR A 31 -28.54 -11.93 -11.80
N VAL A 32 -28.86 -11.69 -10.55
CA VAL A 32 -29.73 -12.57 -9.74
C VAL A 32 -30.72 -11.74 -8.93
N ASN A 33 -31.79 -12.37 -8.45
CA ASN A 33 -32.79 -11.75 -7.58
C ASN A 33 -32.30 -11.61 -6.12
N LYS A 34 -31.12 -10.99 -5.95
CA LYS A 34 -30.49 -10.71 -4.66
C LYS A 34 -29.99 -9.26 -4.65
N PRO A 35 -29.77 -8.66 -3.48
CA PRO A 35 -29.14 -7.35 -3.39
C PRO A 35 -27.82 -7.32 -4.14
N LYS A 36 -27.55 -6.20 -4.80
CA LYS A 36 -26.31 -6.02 -5.57
C LYS A 36 -25.09 -6.10 -4.66
N VAL A 37 -24.13 -6.93 -5.04
CA VAL A 37 -22.81 -6.96 -4.40
C VAL A 37 -22.09 -5.62 -4.62
N ARG A 38 -21.54 -5.08 -3.55
CA ARG A 38 -20.81 -3.79 -3.54
C ARG A 38 -19.38 -3.99 -3.09
N ALA A 39 -18.57 -2.98 -3.36
CA ALA A 39 -17.19 -2.95 -2.92
C ALA A 39 -17.11 -2.88 -1.39
N TYR A 40 -16.32 -3.75 -0.81
CA TYR A 40 -15.94 -3.75 0.59
C TYR A 40 -14.48 -4.21 0.68
N ARG A 41 -13.59 -3.37 1.15
CA ARG A 41 -12.13 -3.55 1.33
C ARG A 41 -11.53 -4.72 0.54
N GLY A 42 -10.79 -4.43 -0.55
CA GLY A 42 -10.26 -5.44 -1.45
C GLY A 42 -11.33 -6.20 -2.25
N PRO A 43 -12.28 -5.51 -2.95
CA PRO A 43 -13.48 -6.15 -3.51
C PRO A 43 -13.17 -7.36 -4.37
N GLY A 44 -13.62 -8.53 -3.96
CA GLY A 44 -13.43 -9.81 -4.66
C GLY A 44 -12.11 -10.52 -4.38
N ALA A 45 -11.06 -9.81 -3.95
CA ALA A 45 -9.76 -10.42 -3.66
C ALA A 45 -9.84 -11.43 -2.50
N PRO A 46 -10.42 -11.12 -1.32
CA PRO A 46 -10.48 -12.10 -0.23
C PRO A 46 -11.19 -13.39 -0.62
N GLN A 47 -12.26 -13.32 -1.40
CA GLN A 47 -13.02 -14.49 -1.84
C GLN A 47 -12.21 -15.34 -2.82
N ALA A 48 -11.55 -14.72 -3.79
CA ALA A 48 -10.73 -15.43 -4.77
C ALA A 48 -9.47 -16.03 -4.13
N VAL A 49 -8.81 -15.28 -3.26
CA VAL A 49 -7.61 -15.73 -2.53
C VAL A 49 -7.97 -16.90 -1.59
N LEU A 50 -9.08 -16.82 -0.87
CA LEU A 50 -9.52 -17.93 -0.02
C LEU A 50 -9.67 -19.24 -0.83
N ALA A 51 -10.28 -19.18 -2.02
CA ALA A 51 -10.46 -20.36 -2.86
C ALA A 51 -9.12 -20.88 -3.40
N ALA A 52 -8.25 -20.00 -3.89
CA ALA A 52 -6.94 -20.38 -4.42
C ALA A 52 -6.03 -20.96 -3.34
N GLU A 53 -5.91 -20.27 -2.20
CA GLU A 53 -5.05 -20.67 -1.10
C GLU A 53 -5.54 -21.97 -0.44
N GLY A 54 -6.86 -22.20 -0.36
CA GLY A 54 -7.42 -23.49 0.08
C GLY A 54 -7.03 -24.62 -0.84
N ALA A 55 -7.11 -24.44 -2.16
CA ALA A 55 -6.66 -25.45 -3.13
C ALA A 55 -5.13 -25.68 -3.07
N ILE A 56 -4.35 -24.61 -2.85
CA ILE A 56 -2.90 -24.70 -2.68
C ILE A 56 -2.55 -25.47 -1.40
N ASP A 57 -3.24 -25.25 -0.30
CA ASP A 57 -3.01 -25.98 0.94
C ASP A 57 -3.29 -27.49 0.78
N GLU A 58 -4.37 -27.86 0.07
CA GLU A 58 -4.63 -29.26 -0.27
C GLU A 58 -3.52 -29.85 -1.16
N LEU A 59 -3.02 -29.09 -2.12
CA LEU A 59 -1.92 -29.51 -2.98
C LEU A 59 -0.63 -29.70 -2.18
N VAL A 60 -0.29 -28.76 -1.31
CA VAL A 60 0.88 -28.81 -0.43
C VAL A 60 0.85 -30.05 0.46
N GLN A 61 -0.30 -30.37 1.05
CA GLN A 61 -0.49 -31.59 1.83
C GLN A 61 -0.26 -32.86 1.02
N LYS A 62 -0.80 -32.92 -0.20
CA LYS A 62 -0.61 -34.07 -1.11
C LYS A 62 0.85 -34.24 -1.54
N LEU A 63 1.59 -33.14 -1.67
CA LEU A 63 3.02 -33.15 -2.01
C LEU A 63 3.92 -33.44 -0.80
N GLY A 64 3.40 -33.37 0.41
CA GLY A 64 4.19 -33.49 1.64
C GLY A 64 5.22 -32.37 1.82
N MET A 65 4.95 -31.18 1.27
CA MET A 65 5.83 -30.03 1.35
C MET A 65 5.48 -29.13 2.53
N ASP A 66 6.44 -28.34 2.97
CA ASP A 66 6.19 -27.23 3.89
C ASP A 66 5.40 -26.11 3.18
N PRO A 67 4.35 -25.54 3.81
CA PRO A 67 3.51 -24.53 3.18
C PRO A 67 4.25 -23.25 2.78
N ILE A 68 5.25 -22.80 3.55
CA ILE A 68 6.04 -21.62 3.20
C ILE A 68 7.05 -21.99 2.10
N GLU A 69 7.70 -23.13 2.17
CA GLU A 69 8.65 -23.58 1.14
C GLU A 69 7.98 -23.69 -0.23
N PHE A 70 6.75 -24.24 -0.29
CA PHE A 70 6.00 -24.28 -1.54
C PHE A 70 5.74 -22.89 -2.10
N ARG A 71 5.35 -21.94 -1.24
CA ARG A 71 5.09 -20.55 -1.64
C ARG A 71 6.36 -19.84 -2.06
N LEU A 72 7.46 -19.99 -1.35
CA LEU A 72 8.77 -19.43 -1.73
C LEU A 72 9.25 -19.92 -3.10
N LYS A 73 9.04 -21.21 -3.38
CA LYS A 73 9.42 -21.82 -4.66
C LYS A 73 8.65 -21.21 -5.83
N ASN A 74 7.39 -20.86 -5.63
CA ASN A 74 6.49 -20.38 -6.66
C ASN A 74 6.17 -18.89 -6.56
N ALA A 75 6.85 -18.14 -5.68
CA ALA A 75 6.58 -16.73 -5.46
C ALA A 75 6.98 -15.87 -6.66
N VAL A 76 6.14 -14.91 -7.02
CA VAL A 76 6.53 -13.83 -7.93
C VAL A 76 7.65 -12.99 -7.30
N ARG A 77 8.51 -12.45 -8.16
CA ARG A 77 9.65 -11.62 -7.79
C ARG A 77 9.65 -10.34 -8.62
N GLU A 78 10.52 -9.42 -8.29
CA GLU A 78 10.78 -8.26 -9.15
C GLU A 78 11.15 -8.74 -10.58
N GLY A 79 10.52 -8.14 -11.58
CA GLY A 79 10.70 -8.50 -12.98
C GLY A 79 9.77 -9.62 -13.48
N THR A 80 9.04 -10.33 -12.62
CA THR A 80 8.07 -11.34 -13.06
C THR A 80 6.95 -10.68 -13.88
N GLU A 81 6.70 -11.17 -15.07
CA GLU A 81 5.55 -10.79 -15.89
C GLU A 81 4.27 -11.45 -15.39
N SER A 82 3.20 -10.69 -15.32
CA SER A 82 1.86 -11.16 -15.00
C SER A 82 0.82 -10.47 -15.86
N HIS A 83 -0.42 -10.93 -15.81
CA HIS A 83 -1.54 -10.24 -16.45
C HIS A 83 -1.82 -8.84 -15.88
N ASN A 84 -1.20 -8.49 -14.76
CA ASN A 84 -1.23 -7.15 -14.15
C ASN A 84 -0.05 -6.26 -14.55
N GLY A 85 0.82 -6.74 -15.42
CA GLY A 85 2.07 -6.08 -15.82
C GLY A 85 3.30 -6.69 -15.14
N ILE A 86 4.43 -6.02 -15.27
CA ILE A 86 5.69 -6.44 -14.65
C ILE A 86 5.71 -6.00 -13.19
N PHE A 87 5.97 -6.93 -12.27
CA PHE A 87 6.15 -6.60 -10.87
C PHE A 87 7.41 -5.77 -10.65
N ARG A 88 7.24 -4.62 -10.02
CA ARG A 88 8.34 -3.84 -9.45
C ARG A 88 8.82 -4.49 -8.15
N LYS A 89 9.70 -3.83 -7.41
CA LYS A 89 10.15 -4.31 -6.10
C LYS A 89 8.95 -4.62 -5.20
N ILE A 90 8.86 -5.87 -4.75
CA ILE A 90 7.84 -6.40 -3.85
C ILE A 90 8.52 -7.19 -2.74
N GLY A 91 7.95 -7.17 -1.53
CA GLY A 91 8.51 -7.83 -0.35
C GLY A 91 7.88 -9.20 -0.05
N LEU A 92 7.31 -9.90 -1.04
CA LEU A 92 6.62 -11.18 -0.82
C LEU A 92 7.57 -12.26 -0.30
N VAL A 93 8.74 -12.39 -0.92
CA VAL A 93 9.74 -13.41 -0.53
C VAL A 93 10.25 -13.12 0.86
N GLU A 94 10.64 -11.88 1.13
CA GLU A 94 11.14 -11.44 2.43
C GLU A 94 10.10 -11.64 3.54
N CYS A 95 8.82 -11.39 3.26
CA CYS A 95 7.73 -11.66 4.20
C CYS A 95 7.56 -13.16 4.49
N LEU A 96 7.64 -14.02 3.46
CA LEU A 96 7.56 -15.46 3.62
C LEU A 96 8.76 -16.01 4.40
N GLU A 97 9.97 -15.54 4.12
CA GLU A 97 11.19 -15.91 4.84
C GLU A 97 11.12 -15.47 6.31
N ALA A 98 10.68 -14.24 6.57
CA ALA A 98 10.48 -13.75 7.94
C ALA A 98 9.44 -14.58 8.69
N ALA A 99 8.34 -14.96 8.05
CA ALA A 99 7.33 -15.83 8.63
C ALA A 99 7.91 -17.23 8.95
N GLN A 100 8.70 -17.80 8.04
CA GLN A 100 9.37 -19.09 8.22
C GLN A 100 10.36 -19.06 9.39
N GLN A 101 11.05 -17.95 9.60
CA GLN A 101 12.01 -17.76 10.68
C GLN A 101 11.36 -17.44 12.03
N SER A 102 10.09 -17.09 12.06
CA SER A 102 9.40 -16.70 13.27
C SER A 102 9.31 -17.86 14.28
N GLU A 103 9.38 -17.54 15.56
CA GLU A 103 9.15 -18.52 16.62
C GLU A 103 7.74 -19.10 16.56
N HIS A 104 6.76 -18.28 16.17
CA HIS A 104 5.38 -18.75 15.98
C HIS A 104 5.31 -19.88 14.97
N TYR A 105 6.02 -19.78 13.84
CA TYR A 105 6.01 -20.83 12.83
C TYR A 105 6.80 -22.08 13.26
N LYS A 106 7.89 -21.92 13.99
CA LYS A 106 8.76 -23.01 14.45
C LYS A 106 8.21 -23.77 15.65
N THR A 107 7.37 -23.12 16.46
CA THR A 107 6.82 -23.76 17.67
C THR A 107 5.91 -24.94 17.31
N PRO A 108 6.13 -26.13 17.90
CA PRO A 108 5.26 -27.29 17.68
C PRO A 108 3.80 -26.99 18.06
N LEU A 109 2.87 -27.48 17.26
CA LEU A 109 1.45 -27.36 17.54
C LEU A 109 1.04 -28.34 18.66
N LYS A 110 0.18 -27.85 19.56
CA LYS A 110 -0.49 -28.69 20.56
C LYS A 110 -1.71 -29.38 19.96
N ALA A 111 -2.27 -30.34 20.67
CA ALA A 111 -3.53 -30.95 20.28
C ALA A 111 -4.63 -29.89 20.08
N ASN A 112 -5.42 -30.04 19.03
CA ASN A 112 -6.50 -29.12 18.64
C ASN A 112 -6.03 -27.70 18.23
N GLN A 113 -4.77 -27.55 17.83
CA GLN A 113 -4.25 -26.32 17.21
C GLN A 113 -3.98 -26.55 15.74
N GLY A 114 -4.27 -25.52 14.92
CA GLY A 114 -3.93 -25.46 13.50
C GLY A 114 -3.06 -24.24 13.22
N ARG A 115 -2.24 -24.34 12.18
CA ARG A 115 -1.47 -23.22 11.62
C ARG A 115 -1.62 -23.25 10.13
N ALA A 116 -1.85 -22.08 9.54
CA ALA A 116 -1.93 -21.91 8.09
C ALA A 116 -1.11 -20.68 7.68
N VAL A 117 -0.69 -20.69 6.43
CA VAL A 117 -0.04 -19.55 5.75
C VAL A 117 -0.78 -19.33 4.45
N SER A 118 -1.08 -18.07 4.15
CA SER A 118 -1.65 -17.70 2.85
C SER A 118 -0.94 -16.46 2.30
N ALA A 119 -0.86 -16.36 0.98
CA ALA A 119 -0.37 -15.19 0.28
C ALA A 119 -1.52 -14.48 -0.42
N GLY A 120 -1.62 -13.17 -0.25
CA GLY A 120 -2.67 -12.38 -0.85
C GLY A 120 -2.11 -11.20 -1.65
N PHE A 121 -2.90 -10.70 -2.57
CA PHE A 121 -2.57 -9.55 -3.40
C PHE A 121 -3.73 -8.56 -3.44
N TRP A 122 -3.37 -7.29 -3.30
CA TRP A 122 -4.23 -6.19 -3.64
C TRP A 122 -3.39 -5.03 -4.19
N HIS A 123 -3.79 -4.48 -5.33
CA HIS A 123 -3.09 -3.34 -5.91
C HIS A 123 -3.44 -2.04 -5.17
N ASN A 124 -2.48 -1.15 -5.02
CA ASN A 124 -2.72 0.22 -4.58
C ASN A 124 -3.24 1.04 -5.77
N GLY A 125 -4.35 1.74 -5.56
CA GLY A 125 -4.85 2.68 -6.53
C GLY A 125 -3.89 3.86 -6.69
N ALA A 126 -3.76 4.36 -7.90
CA ALA A 126 -3.06 5.60 -8.23
C ALA A 126 -4.05 6.71 -8.54
N GLY A 127 -3.56 7.87 -8.93
CA GLY A 127 -4.36 8.99 -9.39
C GLY A 127 -3.85 10.32 -8.88
N VAL A 128 -4.42 11.40 -9.40
CA VAL A 128 -4.03 12.76 -9.04
C VAL A 128 -4.50 13.08 -7.62
N SER A 129 -3.61 13.67 -6.84
CA SER A 129 -3.89 14.22 -5.53
C SER A 129 -3.02 15.46 -5.35
N SER A 130 -3.42 16.36 -4.45
CA SER A 130 -2.63 17.53 -4.10
C SER A 130 -2.44 17.64 -2.59
N ALA A 131 -1.34 18.23 -2.20
CA ALA A 131 -1.04 18.64 -0.85
C ALA A 131 -0.38 20.01 -0.87
N SER A 132 -0.63 20.82 0.15
CA SER A 132 0.13 22.02 0.42
C SER A 132 0.68 21.97 1.83
N LEU A 133 1.91 22.44 1.99
CA LEU A 133 2.62 22.44 3.26
C LEU A 133 3.09 23.86 3.60
N HIS A 134 2.82 24.25 4.81
CA HIS A 134 3.27 25.52 5.37
C HIS A 134 4.13 25.29 6.61
N MET A 135 5.29 25.94 6.66
CA MET A 135 6.14 25.94 7.86
C MET A 135 5.91 27.22 8.65
N ASN A 136 5.65 27.07 9.94
CA ASN A 136 5.50 28.18 10.86
C ASN A 136 6.86 28.62 11.42
N SER A 137 6.93 29.84 11.93
CA SER A 137 8.17 30.39 12.51
C SER A 137 8.64 29.71 13.79
N ASP A 138 7.78 28.92 14.42
CA ASP A 138 8.07 28.12 15.62
C ASP A 138 8.55 26.69 15.31
N GLY A 139 8.74 26.36 14.01
CA GLY A 139 9.18 25.04 13.57
C GLY A 139 8.05 24.02 13.40
N THR A 140 6.80 24.41 13.63
CA THR A 140 5.66 23.53 13.33
C THR A 140 5.28 23.60 11.85
N ALA A 141 4.60 22.54 11.37
CA ALA A 141 4.16 22.42 9.99
C ALA A 141 2.64 22.20 9.89
N GLU A 142 2.00 22.83 8.92
CA GLU A 142 0.60 22.58 8.54
C GLU A 142 0.51 21.92 7.18
N LEU A 143 -0.01 20.69 7.15
CA LEU A 143 -0.28 19.95 5.94
C LEU A 143 -1.78 20.03 5.59
N ALA A 144 -2.10 20.62 4.44
CA ALA A 144 -3.47 20.69 3.94
C ALA A 144 -3.67 19.76 2.74
N THR A 145 -4.70 18.90 2.82
CA THR A 145 -5.04 17.92 1.77
C THR A 145 -6.54 17.80 1.55
N GLY A 146 -6.96 17.52 0.31
CA GLY A 146 -8.36 17.28 -0.03
C GLY A 146 -8.88 15.88 0.37
N SER A 147 -8.07 15.04 0.98
CA SER A 147 -8.46 13.69 1.40
C SER A 147 -9.22 13.70 2.71
N VAL A 148 -10.27 12.90 2.80
CA VAL A 148 -10.99 12.67 4.07
C VAL A 148 -10.21 11.75 4.99
N ASP A 149 -10.42 11.88 6.30
CA ASP A 149 -9.79 11.00 7.29
C ASP A 149 -10.55 9.68 7.42
N LEU A 150 -10.11 8.68 6.68
CA LEU A 150 -10.59 7.31 6.79
C LEU A 150 -9.50 6.42 7.38
N SER A 151 -9.80 5.76 8.50
CA SER A 151 -8.90 4.79 9.15
C SER A 151 -7.52 5.37 9.51
N GLY A 152 -7.46 6.63 9.93
CA GLY A 152 -6.22 7.28 10.35
C GLY A 152 -5.38 7.85 9.20
N THR A 153 -5.97 8.15 8.04
CA THR A 153 -5.26 8.79 6.92
C THR A 153 -4.60 10.10 7.36
N ARG A 154 -5.27 10.92 8.18
CA ARG A 154 -4.72 12.18 8.69
C ARG A 154 -3.39 11.99 9.40
N ILE A 155 -3.33 11.06 10.35
CA ILE A 155 -2.09 10.82 11.11
C ILE A 155 -1.02 10.16 10.24
N ALA A 156 -1.38 9.29 9.32
CA ALA A 156 -0.42 8.67 8.41
C ALA A 156 0.24 9.71 7.49
N LEU A 157 -0.52 10.66 6.96
CA LEU A 157 0.02 11.77 6.16
C LEU A 157 0.92 12.69 7.00
N ALA A 158 0.54 12.99 8.24
CA ALA A 158 1.38 13.75 9.17
C ALA A 158 2.71 13.02 9.46
N MET A 159 2.68 11.69 9.63
CA MET A 159 3.90 10.89 9.82
C MET A 159 4.82 10.94 8.60
N MET A 160 4.28 10.80 7.39
CA MET A 160 5.08 10.89 6.15
C MET A 160 5.71 12.28 5.98
N THR A 161 4.96 13.33 6.28
CA THR A 161 5.47 14.72 6.26
C THR A 161 6.56 14.93 7.31
N ALA A 162 6.34 14.45 8.54
CA ALA A 162 7.29 14.57 9.64
C ALA A 162 8.62 13.86 9.33
N GLU A 163 8.55 12.67 8.72
CA GLU A 163 9.72 11.88 8.30
C GLU A 163 10.54 12.63 7.25
N GLU A 164 9.90 13.20 6.21
CA GLU A 164 10.60 13.98 5.18
C GLU A 164 11.19 15.30 5.70
N LEU A 165 10.52 15.94 6.67
CA LEU A 165 11.03 17.16 7.29
C LEU A 165 12.08 16.89 8.38
N GLY A 166 12.16 15.69 8.93
CA GLY A 166 13.03 15.37 10.05
C GLY A 166 12.54 15.92 11.40
N ILE A 167 11.24 16.17 11.57
CA ILE A 167 10.64 16.73 12.79
C ILE A 167 9.73 15.71 13.48
N PRO A 168 9.44 15.86 14.78
CA PRO A 168 8.46 15.04 15.47
C PRO A 168 7.05 15.16 14.85
N VAL A 169 6.33 14.04 14.74
CA VAL A 169 4.95 14.04 14.19
C VAL A 169 4.00 14.95 14.97
N SER A 170 4.24 15.19 16.26
CA SER A 170 3.47 16.12 17.10
C SER A 170 3.58 17.57 16.66
N GLN A 171 4.57 17.92 15.85
CA GLN A 171 4.74 19.24 15.26
C GLN A 171 4.07 19.41 13.90
N VAL A 172 3.45 18.35 13.36
CA VAL A 172 2.71 18.38 12.10
C VAL A 172 1.21 18.41 12.37
N SER A 173 0.54 19.49 12.02
CA SER A 173 -0.92 19.63 12.02
C SER A 173 -1.47 19.32 10.63
N SER A 174 -2.53 18.51 10.55
CA SER A 174 -3.17 18.18 9.27
C SER A 174 -4.56 18.79 9.16
N ILE A 175 -4.78 19.59 8.12
CA ILE A 175 -6.07 20.10 7.67
C ILE A 175 -6.56 19.22 6.53
N VAL A 176 -7.73 18.63 6.68
CA VAL A 176 -8.28 17.71 5.68
C VAL A 176 -9.70 18.09 5.27
N ALA A 177 -9.98 17.90 3.98
CA ALA A 177 -11.32 18.01 3.38
C ALA A 177 -12.03 19.37 3.53
N ASP A 178 -11.31 20.44 3.82
CA ASP A 178 -11.86 21.80 3.72
C ASP A 178 -11.72 22.31 2.28
N THR A 179 -12.81 22.29 1.54
CA THR A 179 -12.82 22.63 0.11
C THR A 179 -12.50 24.10 -0.19
N SER A 180 -12.46 24.96 0.82
CA SER A 180 -12.06 26.37 0.66
C SER A 180 -10.55 26.57 0.73
N SER A 181 -9.83 25.63 1.35
CA SER A 181 -8.39 25.76 1.63
C SER A 181 -7.53 24.66 1.00
N VAL A 182 -8.14 23.59 0.45
CA VAL A 182 -7.40 22.46 -0.11
C VAL A 182 -7.56 22.36 -1.61
N GLY A 183 -6.51 21.83 -2.28
CA GLY A 183 -6.56 21.49 -3.69
C GLY A 183 -7.30 20.17 -3.97
N TYR A 184 -7.29 19.75 -5.22
CA TYR A 184 -7.96 18.55 -5.67
C TYR A 184 -7.46 17.29 -4.94
N GLY A 185 -8.40 16.52 -4.38
CA GLY A 185 -8.19 15.17 -3.88
C GLY A 185 -9.19 14.21 -4.53
N GLY A 186 -8.71 13.12 -5.09
CA GLY A 186 -9.61 12.08 -5.63
C GLY A 186 -10.40 11.39 -4.52
N ASN A 187 -11.44 10.68 -4.90
CA ASN A 187 -12.25 9.91 -3.94
C ASN A 187 -11.43 8.83 -3.21
N SER A 188 -11.78 8.58 -1.96
CA SER A 188 -11.17 7.50 -1.16
C SER A 188 -11.76 6.15 -1.57
N ALA A 189 -11.15 5.51 -2.57
CA ALA A 189 -11.52 4.19 -3.08
C ALA A 189 -10.30 3.48 -3.67
N GLY A 190 -10.35 2.16 -3.81
CA GLY A 190 -9.31 1.36 -4.46
C GLY A 190 -7.93 1.40 -3.79
N SER A 191 -7.87 1.68 -2.49
CA SER A 191 -6.63 1.78 -1.69
C SER A 191 -5.66 2.87 -2.19
N ARG A 192 -6.20 3.96 -2.77
CA ARG A 192 -5.36 5.01 -3.37
C ARG A 192 -4.96 6.13 -2.40
N THR A 193 -5.72 6.37 -1.34
CA THR A 193 -5.60 7.61 -0.56
C THR A 193 -4.20 7.79 0.02
N ILE A 194 -3.70 6.84 0.79
CA ILE A 194 -2.33 6.92 1.34
C ILE A 194 -1.28 6.91 0.24
N ASN A 195 -1.47 6.12 -0.82
CA ASN A 195 -0.51 6.07 -1.91
C ASN A 195 -0.44 7.40 -2.69
N ALA A 196 -1.57 7.90 -3.17
CA ALA A 196 -1.60 9.10 -4.03
C ALA A 196 -1.46 10.40 -3.24
N THR A 197 -2.15 10.55 -2.09
CA THR A 197 -2.05 11.76 -1.28
C THR A 197 -0.78 11.77 -0.45
N GLY A 198 -0.30 10.59 0.00
CA GLY A 198 0.99 10.46 0.66
C GLY A 198 2.14 10.89 -0.24
N GLN A 199 2.14 10.47 -1.51
CA GLN A 199 3.14 10.95 -2.48
C GLN A 199 3.09 12.48 -2.63
N ALA A 200 1.89 13.07 -2.74
CA ALA A 200 1.76 14.52 -2.81
C ALA A 200 2.27 15.24 -1.55
N ALA A 201 2.04 14.67 -0.36
CA ALA A 201 2.56 15.19 0.90
C ALA A 201 4.09 15.11 0.97
N VAL A 202 4.68 13.99 0.56
CA VAL A 202 6.14 13.80 0.46
C VAL A 202 6.76 14.81 -0.50
N GLU A 203 6.18 15.00 -1.68
CA GLU A 203 6.67 15.96 -2.68
C GLU A 203 6.58 17.41 -2.17
N ALA A 204 5.46 17.76 -1.51
CA ALA A 204 5.33 19.09 -0.88
C ALA A 204 6.36 19.31 0.24
N SER A 205 6.67 18.28 1.02
CA SER A 205 7.69 18.35 2.07
C SER A 205 9.09 18.56 1.50
N ARG A 206 9.43 17.83 0.44
CA ARG A 206 10.70 18.00 -0.28
C ARG A 206 10.86 19.38 -0.90
N ASP A 207 9.78 19.90 -1.47
CA ASP A 207 9.77 21.28 -2.02
C ASP A 207 10.02 22.32 -0.92
N VAL A 208 9.40 22.18 0.24
CA VAL A 208 9.64 23.06 1.41
C VAL A 208 11.09 22.96 1.88
N VAL A 209 11.63 21.76 2.03
CA VAL A 209 13.05 21.56 2.40
C VAL A 209 13.97 22.27 1.42
N GLU A 210 13.73 22.12 0.12
CA GLU A 210 14.54 22.80 -0.89
C GLU A 210 14.43 24.32 -0.82
N GLN A 211 13.23 24.88 -0.63
CA GLN A 211 13.04 26.32 -0.42
C GLN A 211 13.78 26.84 0.82
N MET A 212 13.78 26.07 1.91
CA MET A 212 14.51 26.45 3.15
C MET A 212 16.02 26.41 2.94
N LYS A 213 16.54 25.39 2.23
CA LYS A 213 17.95 25.32 1.83
C LYS A 213 18.36 26.53 0.99
N GLN A 214 17.54 26.92 0.01
CA GLN A 214 17.80 28.10 -0.83
C GLN A 214 17.81 29.38 -0.03
N ARG A 215 16.90 29.55 0.93
CA ARG A 215 16.88 30.73 1.84
C ARG A 215 18.12 30.79 2.73
N ALA A 216 18.51 29.68 3.32
CA ALA A 216 19.72 29.58 4.13
C ALA A 216 20.99 29.88 3.29
N ALA A 217 21.07 29.27 2.10
CA ALA A 217 22.18 29.53 1.17
C ALA A 217 22.32 31.00 0.81
N SER A 218 21.20 31.67 0.54
CA SER A 218 21.18 33.13 0.27
C SER A 218 21.64 33.94 1.49
N GLY A 219 21.20 33.58 2.69
CA GLY A 219 21.62 34.23 3.93
C GLY A 219 23.10 34.04 4.27
N TRP A 220 23.65 32.86 3.94
CA TRP A 220 25.05 32.51 4.18
C TRP A 220 25.99 32.84 3.01
N ASN A 221 25.45 33.33 1.90
CA ASN A 221 26.18 33.63 0.66
C ASN A 221 26.97 32.44 0.10
N VAL A 222 26.29 31.27 0.08
CA VAL A 222 26.78 30.01 -0.50
C VAL A 222 25.79 29.48 -1.53
N VAL A 223 26.14 28.44 -2.28
CA VAL A 223 25.20 27.76 -3.18
C VAL A 223 24.35 26.74 -2.41
N SER A 224 23.10 26.51 -2.84
CA SER A 224 22.16 25.63 -2.12
C SER A 224 22.66 24.21 -1.93
N ASP A 225 23.47 23.69 -2.86
CA ASP A 225 24.06 22.36 -2.78
C ASP A 225 25.07 22.19 -1.62
N GLN A 226 25.55 23.30 -1.04
CA GLN A 226 26.41 23.28 0.14
C GLN A 226 25.63 23.30 1.45
N VAL A 227 24.30 23.42 1.38
CA VAL A 227 23.42 23.40 2.56
C VAL A 227 22.83 21.99 2.72
N ALA A 228 23.20 21.31 3.79
CA ALA A 228 22.56 20.08 4.20
C ALA A 228 21.27 20.35 4.98
N TRP A 229 20.34 19.44 4.93
CA TRP A 229 19.14 19.39 5.76
C TRP A 229 19.18 18.11 6.58
N GLU A 230 19.32 18.22 7.90
CA GLU A 230 19.42 17.07 8.79
C GLU A 230 18.61 17.31 10.06
N ASN A 231 17.72 16.36 10.38
CA ASN A 231 16.92 16.34 11.61
C ASN A 231 16.03 17.58 11.85
N GLY A 232 15.53 18.17 10.79
CA GLY A 232 14.59 19.28 10.84
C GLY A 232 15.19 20.68 10.95
#